data_1788161e5791602b3540b962d1ad4196
#
_entry.id   1788161e5791602b3540b962d1ad4196
#
_cell.length_a   1.000
_cell.length_b   1.000
_cell.length_c   1.000
_cell.angle_alpha   90.00
_cell.angle_beta   90.00
_cell.angle_gamma   90.00
#
_symmetry.space_group_name_H-M   'P 1'
#
loop_
_entity.id
_entity.type
_entity.pdbx_description
1 polymer ?
#
loop_
_entity_poly.entity_id
_entity_poly.type
_entity_poly.pdbx_seq_one_letter_code
_entity_poly.pdbx_strand_id
1 'polypeptide(L)'
;FGIDGFRIDTVKHVNTEFWQQFIPSVLNHAKARNDDFFMFGEVYDSSPTFTSQYTTTAKLQATLDFGFQNAALGFAQGKATTGLRDMYAGDDWYTDGDSNAYQLPTFLGNHDMGRLAMMLRTSGVSKEDTLTRLKLANSLLYLTRGQPVVYYGDEQGFEGSGGDKAARQDMFAS
;
A
#
# COMPACT_ATOMS: atom_id res chain seq x y z
N PHE A 1 -17.15 -19.28 -5.04
CA PHE A 1 -15.88 -19.52 -4.32
C PHE A 1 -15.85 -18.86 -2.94
N GLY A 2 -16.79 -17.95 -2.60
CA GLY A 2 -16.85 -17.32 -1.30
C GLY A 2 -15.65 -16.39 -1.00
N ILE A 3 -15.15 -15.71 -2.02
CA ILE A 3 -14.10 -14.69 -1.88
C ILE A 3 -14.69 -13.38 -1.37
N ASP A 4 -13.90 -12.59 -0.62
CA ASP A 4 -14.35 -11.38 0.06
C ASP A 4 -13.85 -10.08 -0.60
N GLY A 5 -13.03 -10.17 -1.64
CA GLY A 5 -12.54 -8.99 -2.33
C GLY A 5 -11.51 -9.30 -3.41
N PHE A 6 -11.03 -8.23 -4.05
CA PHE A 6 -9.97 -8.29 -5.06
C PHE A 6 -8.83 -7.29 -4.76
N ARG A 7 -7.60 -7.76 -4.86
CA ARG A 7 -6.46 -6.90 -5.18
C ARG A 7 -6.33 -6.88 -6.71
N ILE A 8 -6.41 -5.72 -7.32
CA ILE A 8 -6.39 -5.55 -8.77
C ILE A 8 -5.03 -4.98 -9.18
N ASP A 9 -4.33 -5.73 -9.99
CA ASP A 9 -3.02 -5.39 -10.52
C ASP A 9 -3.11 -4.34 -11.65
N THR A 10 -2.07 -3.53 -11.82
CA THR A 10 -1.86 -2.65 -13.00
C THR A 10 -3.04 -1.71 -13.35
N VAL A 11 -3.79 -1.24 -12.38
CA VAL A 11 -5.02 -0.44 -12.58
C VAL A 11 -4.78 0.78 -13.48
N LYS A 12 -3.65 1.46 -13.32
CA LYS A 12 -3.33 2.68 -14.10
C LYS A 12 -3.11 2.45 -15.61
N HIS A 13 -3.00 1.19 -16.03
CA HIS A 13 -2.80 0.83 -17.43
C HIS A 13 -4.12 0.54 -18.18
N VAL A 14 -5.25 0.67 -17.49
CA VAL A 14 -6.59 0.44 -18.04
C VAL A 14 -7.38 1.75 -17.98
N ASN A 15 -8.18 2.02 -18.99
CA ASN A 15 -8.96 3.24 -19.10
C ASN A 15 -9.95 3.41 -17.93
N THR A 16 -10.12 4.64 -17.47
CA THR A 16 -11.00 5.00 -16.35
C THR A 16 -12.44 4.56 -16.59
N GLU A 17 -12.94 4.67 -17.82
CA GLU A 17 -14.30 4.28 -18.21
C GLU A 17 -14.57 2.78 -18.00
N PHE A 18 -13.55 1.94 -18.15
CA PHE A 18 -13.67 0.52 -17.80
C PHE A 18 -13.94 0.35 -16.30
N TRP A 19 -13.17 1.02 -15.46
CA TRP A 19 -13.32 0.93 -14.00
C TRP A 19 -14.66 1.46 -13.53
N GLN A 20 -15.14 2.55 -14.11
CA GLN A 20 -16.45 3.14 -13.81
C GLN A 20 -17.62 2.18 -14.09
N GLN A 21 -17.44 1.21 -14.96
CA GLN A 21 -18.43 0.17 -15.25
C GLN A 21 -18.16 -1.11 -14.45
N PHE A 22 -16.91 -1.55 -14.41
CA PHE A 22 -16.51 -2.82 -13.78
C PHE A 22 -16.73 -2.81 -12.28
N ILE A 23 -16.25 -1.76 -11.58
CA ILE A 23 -16.31 -1.72 -10.12
C ILE A 23 -17.76 -1.74 -9.60
N PRO A 24 -18.66 -0.85 -10.03
CA PRO A 24 -20.06 -0.92 -9.59
C PRO A 24 -20.74 -2.23 -9.95
N SER A 25 -20.44 -2.81 -11.10
CA SER A 25 -21.02 -4.10 -11.52
C SER A 25 -20.62 -5.25 -10.59
N VAL A 26 -19.32 -5.31 -10.22
CA VAL A 26 -18.84 -6.33 -9.28
C VAL A 26 -19.44 -6.12 -7.89
N LEU A 27 -19.43 -4.90 -7.36
CA LEU A 27 -19.99 -4.59 -6.04
C LEU A 27 -21.48 -4.91 -5.98
N ASN A 28 -22.25 -4.56 -6.99
CA ASN A 28 -23.67 -4.90 -7.06
C ASN A 28 -23.92 -6.41 -7.10
N HIS A 29 -23.07 -7.16 -7.81
CA HIS A 29 -23.16 -8.62 -7.82
C HIS A 29 -22.77 -9.25 -6.49
N ALA A 30 -21.73 -8.74 -5.86
CA ALA A 30 -21.23 -9.22 -4.56
C ALA A 30 -22.23 -8.95 -3.43
N LYS A 31 -22.90 -7.81 -3.45
CA LYS A 31 -23.81 -7.32 -2.42
C LYS A 31 -24.86 -8.34 -1.95
N ALA A 32 -25.32 -9.18 -2.85
CA ALA A 32 -26.28 -10.26 -2.53
C ALA A 32 -25.71 -11.33 -1.59
N ARG A 33 -24.40 -11.41 -1.43
CA ARG A 33 -23.70 -12.46 -0.66
C ARG A 33 -22.78 -11.89 0.40
N ASN A 34 -22.18 -10.74 0.15
CA ASN A 34 -21.20 -10.07 1.02
C ASN A 34 -21.28 -8.56 0.78
N ASP A 35 -21.92 -7.84 1.70
CA ASP A 35 -22.01 -6.38 1.65
C ASP A 35 -20.66 -5.70 1.89
N ASP A 36 -19.71 -6.40 2.53
CA ASP A 36 -18.37 -5.91 2.86
C ASP A 36 -17.32 -6.27 1.79
N PHE A 37 -17.76 -6.67 0.58
CA PHE A 37 -16.83 -7.00 -0.50
C PHE A 37 -15.94 -5.80 -0.83
N PHE A 38 -14.62 -5.99 -0.70
CA PHE A 38 -13.66 -4.90 -0.80
C PHE A 38 -12.71 -5.08 -1.99
N MET A 39 -12.58 -4.03 -2.80
CA MET A 39 -11.64 -4.01 -3.93
C MET A 39 -10.67 -2.85 -3.79
N PHE A 40 -9.38 -3.15 -3.94
CA PHE A 40 -8.36 -2.12 -4.02
C PHE A 40 -7.43 -2.37 -5.21
N GLY A 41 -6.89 -1.30 -5.74
CA GLY A 41 -6.07 -1.33 -6.94
C GLY A 41 -4.61 -1.01 -6.70
N GLU A 42 -3.75 -1.60 -7.52
CA GLU A 42 -2.38 -1.15 -7.65
C GLU A 42 -2.30 0.02 -8.62
N VAL A 43 -2.00 1.19 -8.09
CA VAL A 43 -1.63 2.40 -8.85
C VAL A 43 -0.26 2.82 -8.36
N TYR A 44 0.80 2.36 -9.04
CA TYR A 44 2.18 2.63 -8.63
C TYR A 44 2.54 4.10 -8.87
N ASP A 45 2.18 4.94 -7.92
CA ASP A 45 2.48 6.38 -7.87
C ASP A 45 2.34 6.89 -6.45
N SER A 46 3.18 7.84 -6.03
CA SER A 46 3.14 8.43 -4.69
C SER A 46 2.40 9.76 -4.62
N SER A 47 1.88 10.28 -5.74
CA SER A 47 1.13 11.53 -5.79
C SER A 47 -0.33 11.32 -5.39
N PRO A 48 -0.82 11.91 -4.28
CA PRO A 48 -2.21 11.77 -3.88
C PRO A 48 -3.18 12.37 -4.90
N THR A 49 -2.81 13.42 -5.60
CA THR A 49 -3.64 14.03 -6.65
C THR A 49 -3.82 13.13 -7.87
N PHE A 50 -2.86 12.25 -8.13
CA PHE A 50 -2.96 11.27 -9.21
C PHE A 50 -3.70 10.02 -8.75
N THR A 51 -3.28 9.42 -7.64
CA THR A 51 -3.84 8.14 -7.17
C THR A 51 -5.29 8.25 -6.71
N SER A 52 -5.69 9.39 -6.13
CA SER A 52 -7.07 9.64 -5.71
C SER A 52 -8.08 9.65 -6.86
N GLN A 53 -7.67 9.92 -8.10
CA GLN A 53 -8.56 9.83 -9.26
C GLN A 53 -9.13 8.42 -9.46
N TYR A 54 -8.40 7.41 -9.02
CA TYR A 54 -8.85 6.03 -9.12
C TYR A 54 -9.91 5.66 -8.09
N THR A 55 -9.96 6.34 -6.96
CA THR A 55 -11.05 6.19 -5.99
C THR A 55 -12.23 7.11 -6.35
N THR A 56 -12.00 8.40 -6.49
CA THR A 56 -13.06 9.39 -6.69
C THR A 56 -13.70 9.31 -8.08
N THR A 57 -12.91 9.11 -9.14
CA THR A 57 -13.39 9.11 -10.53
C THR A 57 -13.60 7.70 -11.07
N ALA A 58 -12.62 6.80 -10.89
CA ALA A 58 -12.67 5.43 -11.42
C ALA A 58 -13.48 4.46 -10.55
N LYS A 59 -13.93 4.89 -9.35
CA LYS A 59 -14.84 4.16 -8.46
C LYS A 59 -14.24 2.96 -7.72
N LEU A 60 -12.92 2.80 -7.66
CA LEU A 60 -12.32 1.85 -6.74
C LEU A 60 -12.56 2.29 -5.29
N GLN A 61 -12.77 1.34 -4.39
CA GLN A 61 -12.94 1.64 -2.97
C GLN A 61 -11.63 2.14 -2.34
N ALA A 62 -10.47 1.64 -2.84
CA ALA A 62 -9.15 2.09 -2.39
C ALA A 62 -8.07 1.82 -3.46
N THR A 63 -6.91 2.43 -3.27
CA THR A 63 -5.64 2.10 -3.94
C THR A 63 -4.57 1.78 -2.91
N LEU A 64 -3.57 0.97 -3.27
CA LEU A 64 -2.37 0.80 -2.45
C LEU A 64 -1.71 2.17 -2.20
N ASP A 65 -1.40 2.47 -0.94
CA ASP A 65 -0.87 3.77 -0.53
C ASP A 65 0.66 3.85 -0.72
N PHE A 66 1.09 4.06 -1.96
CA PHE A 66 2.48 4.32 -2.28
C PHE A 66 2.99 5.65 -1.72
N GLY A 67 2.10 6.61 -1.49
CA GLY A 67 2.42 7.87 -0.80
C GLY A 67 2.89 7.59 0.63
N PHE A 68 2.14 6.80 1.38
CA PHE A 68 2.52 6.35 2.71
C PHE A 68 3.83 5.56 2.69
N GLN A 69 3.97 4.60 1.79
CA GLN A 69 5.19 3.78 1.67
C GLN A 69 6.43 4.66 1.49
N ASN A 70 6.39 5.61 0.56
CA ASN A 70 7.51 6.52 0.29
C ASN A 70 7.85 7.42 1.49
N ALA A 71 6.83 8.00 2.13
CA ALA A 71 7.01 8.87 3.31
C ALA A 71 7.52 8.08 4.53
N ALA A 72 6.98 6.88 4.79
CA ALA A 72 7.39 6.01 5.88
C ALA A 72 8.82 5.49 5.69
N LEU A 73 9.21 5.12 4.47
CA LEU A 73 10.58 4.75 4.14
C LEU A 73 11.53 5.92 4.42
N GLY A 74 11.21 7.13 3.95
CA GLY A 74 12.01 8.34 4.21
C GLY A 74 12.17 8.60 5.71
N PHE A 75 11.11 8.49 6.48
CA PHE A 75 11.14 8.62 7.93
C PHE A 75 12.03 7.56 8.60
N ALA A 76 11.86 6.30 8.22
CA ALA A 76 12.70 5.21 8.74
C ALA A 76 14.18 5.36 8.36
N GLN A 77 14.49 5.98 7.23
CA GLN A 77 15.86 6.35 6.82
C GLN A 77 16.44 7.53 7.63
N GLY A 78 15.64 8.19 8.45
CA GLY A 78 16.06 9.37 9.23
C GLY A 78 15.96 10.69 8.48
N LYS A 79 15.21 10.75 7.38
CA LYS A 79 14.90 12.00 6.68
C LYS A 79 13.95 12.87 7.52
N ALA A 80 13.83 14.13 7.15
CA ALA A 80 12.93 15.07 7.83
C ALA A 80 11.47 14.60 7.80
N THR A 81 10.74 14.84 8.87
CA THR A 81 9.32 14.47 9.03
C THR A 81 8.37 15.26 8.12
N THR A 82 8.89 16.26 7.41
CA THR A 82 8.12 17.03 6.42
C THR A 82 7.49 16.14 5.35
N GLY A 83 8.14 15.02 4.96
CA GLY A 83 7.58 14.06 4.02
C GLY A 83 6.29 13.40 4.53
N LEU A 84 6.23 13.06 5.82
CA LEU A 84 5.00 12.56 6.45
C LEU A 84 3.92 13.65 6.51
N ARG A 85 4.28 14.85 6.93
CA ARG A 85 3.35 16.00 6.97
C ARG A 85 2.71 16.23 5.60
N ASP A 86 3.51 16.27 4.55
CA ASP A 86 3.05 16.58 3.20
C ASP A 86 2.20 15.43 2.62
N MET A 87 2.52 14.19 2.96
CA MET A 87 1.71 13.03 2.61
C MET A 87 0.32 13.10 3.29
N TYR A 88 0.25 13.34 4.60
CA TYR A 88 -1.03 13.49 5.31
C TYR A 88 -1.84 14.72 4.86
N ALA A 89 -1.18 15.81 4.46
CA ALA A 89 -1.86 16.96 3.87
C ALA A 89 -2.54 16.64 2.53
N GLY A 90 -2.18 15.53 1.90
CA GLY A 90 -2.80 15.01 0.68
C GLY A 90 -4.01 14.10 0.90
N ASP A 91 -4.37 13.79 2.14
CA ASP A 91 -5.46 12.83 2.45
C ASP A 91 -6.83 13.30 1.95
N ASP A 92 -7.08 14.61 1.97
CA ASP A 92 -8.34 15.20 1.50
C ASP A 92 -8.63 14.92 0.02
N TRP A 93 -7.60 14.67 -0.80
CA TRP A 93 -7.80 14.31 -2.21
C TRP A 93 -8.58 13.00 -2.40
N TYR A 94 -8.53 12.09 -1.44
CA TYR A 94 -9.23 10.81 -1.48
C TYR A 94 -10.67 10.88 -0.96
N THR A 95 -11.08 12.03 -0.41
CA THR A 95 -12.38 12.16 0.25
C THR A 95 -13.48 12.51 -0.75
N ASP A 96 -14.45 11.63 -0.87
CA ASP A 96 -15.72 11.89 -1.55
C ASP A 96 -16.88 11.20 -0.81
N GLY A 97 -17.99 10.88 -1.49
CA GLY A 97 -19.17 10.27 -0.88
C GLY A 97 -18.98 8.82 -0.42
N ASP A 98 -18.03 8.10 -1.00
CA ASP A 98 -17.81 6.66 -0.80
C ASP A 98 -16.34 6.24 -0.66
N SER A 99 -15.39 7.20 -0.62
CA SER A 99 -13.97 6.93 -0.38
C SER A 99 -13.30 7.96 0.54
N ASN A 100 -12.21 7.55 1.18
CA ASN A 100 -11.33 8.40 1.99
C ASN A 100 -9.99 7.72 2.27
N ALA A 101 -9.01 8.48 2.77
CA ALA A 101 -7.66 7.97 3.02
C ALA A 101 -7.57 6.88 4.11
N TYR A 102 -8.57 6.75 4.98
CA TYR A 102 -8.60 5.69 6.01
C TYR A 102 -8.86 4.29 5.42
N GLN A 103 -9.36 4.21 4.20
CA GLN A 103 -9.60 2.95 3.50
C GLN A 103 -8.37 2.44 2.73
N LEU A 104 -7.35 3.29 2.56
CA LEU A 104 -6.17 2.93 1.78
C LEU A 104 -5.36 1.82 2.46
N PRO A 105 -5.05 0.70 1.79
CA PRO A 105 -4.07 -0.27 2.28
C PRO A 105 -2.68 0.37 2.34
N THR A 106 -2.18 0.58 3.56
CA THR A 106 -0.85 1.12 3.84
C THR A 106 0.16 -0.01 3.97
N PHE A 107 1.37 0.18 3.50
CA PHE A 107 2.40 -0.87 3.49
C PHE A 107 3.81 -0.27 3.50
N LEU A 108 4.82 -1.11 3.78
CA LEU A 108 6.23 -0.67 3.86
C LEU A 108 7.11 -1.26 2.75
N GLY A 109 6.72 -2.38 2.20
CA GLY A 109 7.39 -3.06 1.10
C GLY A 109 6.50 -4.11 0.46
N ASN A 110 6.91 -4.61 -0.69
CA ASN A 110 6.19 -5.66 -1.42
C ASN A 110 7.15 -6.45 -2.32
N HIS A 111 6.62 -7.37 -3.12
CA HIS A 111 7.40 -8.20 -4.03
C HIS A 111 8.08 -7.42 -5.17
N ASP A 112 7.50 -6.29 -5.60
CA ASP A 112 8.05 -5.47 -6.70
C ASP A 112 9.15 -4.51 -6.21
N MET A 113 8.91 -3.82 -5.09
CA MET A 113 9.84 -2.83 -4.53
C MET A 113 10.95 -3.46 -3.71
N GLY A 114 10.69 -4.64 -3.17
CA GLY A 114 11.53 -5.28 -2.19
C GLY A 114 11.08 -5.01 -0.74
N ARG A 115 11.87 -5.54 0.17
CA ARG A 115 11.59 -5.51 1.60
C ARG A 115 12.16 -4.27 2.27
N LEU A 116 11.46 -3.75 3.27
CA LEU A 116 11.90 -2.55 4.00
C LEU A 116 13.31 -2.70 4.57
N ALA A 117 13.66 -3.86 5.13
CA ALA A 117 15.00 -4.12 5.66
C ALA A 117 16.09 -3.88 4.61
N MET A 118 15.90 -4.42 3.39
CA MET A 118 16.83 -4.23 2.29
C MET A 118 16.90 -2.76 1.84
N MET A 119 15.75 -2.07 1.74
CA MET A 119 15.72 -0.65 1.36
C MET A 119 16.47 0.24 2.38
N LEU A 120 16.35 -0.07 3.68
CA LEU A 120 17.11 0.62 4.73
C LEU A 120 18.60 0.36 4.61
N ARG A 121 19.00 -0.89 4.43
CA ARG A 121 20.42 -1.29 4.24
C ARG A 121 21.04 -0.62 3.02
N THR A 122 20.33 -0.63 1.92
CA THR A 122 20.79 0.01 0.66
C THR A 122 20.93 1.53 0.80
N SER A 123 20.16 2.15 1.68
CA SER A 123 20.29 3.60 1.97
C SER A 123 21.41 3.94 2.97
N GLY A 124 22.16 2.96 3.44
CA GLY A 124 23.31 3.16 4.34
C GLY A 124 22.97 3.02 5.83
N VAL A 125 21.76 2.57 6.19
CA VAL A 125 21.44 2.23 7.59
C VAL A 125 22.28 1.02 8.00
N SER A 126 22.92 1.09 9.18
CA SER A 126 23.74 -0.02 9.70
C SER A 126 22.90 -1.27 9.96
N LYS A 127 23.56 -2.44 10.04
CA LYS A 127 22.85 -3.69 10.37
C LYS A 127 22.26 -3.63 11.78
N GLU A 128 22.97 -3.03 12.70
CA GLU A 128 22.59 -2.86 14.09
C GLU A 128 21.34 -1.97 14.22
N ASP A 129 21.27 -0.90 13.43
CA ASP A 129 20.13 0.04 13.44
C ASP A 129 18.93 -0.46 12.66
N THR A 130 19.12 -1.38 11.71
CA THR A 130 18.04 -1.85 10.83
C THR A 130 16.82 -2.34 11.61
N LEU A 131 17.04 -3.16 12.64
CA LEU A 131 15.92 -3.68 13.45
C LEU A 131 15.14 -2.57 14.19
N THR A 132 15.87 -1.58 14.72
CA THR A 132 15.24 -0.43 15.39
C THR A 132 14.42 0.39 14.40
N ARG A 133 14.95 0.60 13.20
CA ARG A 133 14.26 1.31 12.12
C ARG A 133 13.05 0.56 11.59
N LEU A 134 13.14 -0.77 11.49
CA LEU A 134 12.00 -1.63 11.13
C LEU A 134 10.87 -1.52 12.16
N LYS A 135 11.19 -1.59 13.45
CA LYS A 135 10.21 -1.42 14.52
C LYS A 135 9.55 -0.04 14.46
N LEU A 136 10.35 1.02 14.24
CA LEU A 136 9.84 2.38 14.12
C LEU A 136 8.87 2.52 12.93
N ALA A 137 9.21 1.99 11.76
CA ALA A 137 8.35 2.04 10.59
C ALA A 137 7.06 1.22 10.77
N ASN A 138 7.16 0.04 11.39
CA ASN A 138 5.97 -0.76 11.71
C ASN A 138 5.08 -0.06 12.76
N SER A 139 5.68 0.62 13.75
CA SER A 139 4.88 1.44 14.68
C SER A 139 4.11 2.53 13.94
N LEU A 140 4.75 3.21 12.97
CA LEU A 140 4.07 4.19 12.14
C LEU A 140 2.93 3.53 11.34
N LEU A 141 3.18 2.38 10.71
CA LEU A 141 2.19 1.63 9.93
C LEU A 141 0.92 1.29 10.73
N TYR A 142 1.08 0.86 11.99
CA TYR A 142 -0.04 0.41 12.81
C TYR A 142 -0.73 1.53 13.61
N LEU A 143 -0.03 2.64 13.87
CA LEU A 143 -0.55 3.71 14.74
C LEU A 143 -1.12 4.90 13.96
N THR A 144 -1.06 4.87 12.64
CA THR A 144 -1.59 5.95 11.79
C THR A 144 -2.78 5.47 10.95
N ARG A 145 -3.34 6.37 10.14
CA ARG A 145 -4.50 6.07 9.31
C ARG A 145 -4.19 5.04 8.22
N GLY A 146 -5.20 4.38 7.71
CA GLY A 146 -5.14 3.38 6.65
C GLY A 146 -5.33 1.96 7.18
N GLN A 147 -5.26 1.00 6.29
CA GLN A 147 -5.38 -0.43 6.60
C GLN A 147 -3.99 -1.06 6.50
N PRO A 148 -3.34 -1.42 7.63
CA PRO A 148 -1.96 -1.87 7.63
C PRO A 148 -1.82 -3.23 6.93
N VAL A 149 -0.92 -3.30 5.94
CA VAL A 149 -0.55 -4.52 5.23
C VAL A 149 0.90 -4.84 5.51
N VAL A 150 1.15 -5.99 6.12
CA VAL A 150 2.49 -6.51 6.35
C VAL A 150 2.82 -7.53 5.26
N TYR A 151 3.91 -7.29 4.53
CA TYR A 151 4.40 -8.28 3.59
C TYR A 151 5.05 -9.44 4.36
N TYR A 152 4.65 -10.67 4.07
CA TYR A 152 5.09 -11.86 4.82
C TYR A 152 6.63 -11.93 4.94
N GLY A 153 7.12 -12.28 6.12
CA GLY A 153 8.55 -12.34 6.43
C GLY A 153 9.16 -11.02 6.88
N ASP A 154 8.48 -9.87 6.67
CA ASP A 154 8.97 -8.57 7.19
C ASP A 154 8.93 -8.54 8.72
N GLU A 155 7.96 -9.23 9.33
CA GLU A 155 7.88 -9.44 10.79
C GLU A 155 9.03 -10.29 11.35
N GLN A 156 9.72 -11.04 10.49
CA GLN A 156 10.94 -11.81 10.80
C GLN A 156 12.21 -11.05 10.42
N GLY A 157 12.08 -9.86 9.81
CA GLY A 157 13.21 -9.07 9.37
C GLY A 157 13.87 -9.59 8.08
N PHE A 158 13.13 -10.26 7.22
CA PHE A 158 13.67 -10.74 5.94
C PHE A 158 14.24 -9.59 5.11
N GLU A 159 15.35 -9.84 4.44
CA GLU A 159 15.98 -8.93 3.49
C GLU A 159 15.86 -9.49 2.08
N GLY A 160 15.35 -8.70 1.15
CA GLY A 160 15.21 -9.09 -0.26
C GLY A 160 15.04 -7.86 -1.13
N SER A 161 15.84 -7.76 -2.19
CA SER A 161 15.69 -6.70 -3.19
C SER A 161 14.40 -6.86 -3.98
N GLY A 162 13.92 -5.77 -4.57
CA GLY A 162 12.79 -5.79 -5.49
C GLY A 162 13.10 -6.60 -6.77
N GLY A 163 12.14 -6.59 -7.68
CA GLY A 163 12.24 -7.33 -8.94
C GLY A 163 11.76 -8.78 -8.82
N ASP A 164 10.74 -8.99 -7.99
CA ASP A 164 9.89 -10.17 -7.95
C ASP A 164 10.50 -11.41 -7.26
N LYS A 165 11.68 -11.87 -7.63
CA LYS A 165 12.24 -13.13 -7.10
C LYS A 165 12.87 -13.00 -5.72
N ALA A 166 13.75 -12.03 -5.52
CA ALA A 166 14.55 -11.91 -4.30
C ALA A 166 13.71 -11.50 -3.07
N ALA A 167 12.54 -10.90 -3.27
CA ALA A 167 11.60 -10.56 -2.21
C ALA A 167 10.55 -11.65 -1.95
N ARG A 168 10.55 -12.76 -2.70
CA ARG A 168 9.61 -13.89 -2.54
C ARG A 168 10.30 -15.10 -1.91
N GLN A 169 11.05 -14.88 -0.83
CA GLN A 169 11.73 -15.96 -0.11
C GLN A 169 10.71 -16.93 0.50
N ASP A 170 11.08 -18.19 0.55
CA ASP A 170 10.32 -19.18 1.32
C ASP A 170 10.39 -18.86 2.82
N MET A 171 9.25 -18.84 3.47
CA MET A 171 9.16 -18.53 4.90
C MET A 171 9.57 -19.71 5.77
N PHE A 172 9.37 -20.90 5.26
CA PHE A 172 9.66 -22.16 5.94
C PHE A 172 10.64 -22.98 5.12
N ALA A 173 11.53 -23.71 5.80
CA ALA A 173 12.40 -24.69 5.16
C ALA A 173 11.56 -25.76 4.46
N SER A 174 11.83 -25.99 3.16
CA SER A 174 11.22 -27.06 2.37
C SER A 174 11.92 -28.40 2.61
#